data_b0d772adc6b42e6e8ce56921fdbb542d
#
_entry.id   b0d772adc6b42e6e8ce56921fdbb542d
#
_cell.length_a   1.000
_cell.length_b   1.000
_cell.length_c   1.000
_cell.angle_alpha   90.00
_cell.angle_beta   90.00
_cell.angle_gamma   90.00
#
_symmetry.space_group_name_H-M   'P 1'
#
loop_
_entity.id
_entity.type
_entity.pdbx_description
1 polymer ?
#
loop_
_entity_poly.entity_id
_entity_poly.type
_entity_poly.pdbx_seq_one_letter_code
_entity_poly.pdbx_strand_id
1 'polypeptide(L)'
;MTRVYLETSFLSACVTSRTSSRAVYEREMSLAWLESEGTVCDLFIADPVIAELSAPEFRDRNSALELAAKFPMEPITVAMETFAGLLAQCFVMPQDLQGDALHVAAAVILKSDILLTWNVKHLANQNKQPHLRAVCIENGFVAPRITRPDILLEENEP
;
A
#
# COMPACT_ATOMS: atom_id res chain seq x y z
N MET A 1 2.70 3.19 18.29
CA MET A 1 2.98 3.91 17.03
C MET A 1 2.25 3.21 15.90
N THR A 2 1.53 3.95 15.10
CA THR A 2 0.79 3.41 13.96
C THR A 2 1.76 2.87 12.90
N ARG A 3 1.56 1.63 12.50
CA ARG A 3 2.42 0.95 11.54
C ARG A 3 1.79 1.00 10.15
N VAL A 4 2.47 1.58 9.18
CA VAL A 4 1.92 1.86 7.84
C VAL A 4 2.77 1.20 6.76
N TYR A 5 2.14 0.35 5.97
CA TYR A 5 2.70 -0.22 4.75
C TYR A 5 2.48 0.75 3.60
N LEU A 6 3.55 1.18 2.97
CA LEU A 6 3.51 2.08 1.82
C LEU A 6 3.50 1.26 0.53
N GLU A 7 2.38 1.27 -0.17
CA GLU A 7 2.24 0.54 -1.43
C GLU A 7 2.81 1.37 -2.59
N THR A 8 3.13 0.70 -3.68
CA THR A 8 3.81 1.28 -4.84
C THR A 8 3.17 2.56 -5.37
N SER A 9 1.84 2.58 -5.48
CA SER A 9 1.12 3.74 -6.01
C SER A 9 1.28 5.00 -5.15
N PHE A 10 1.43 4.84 -3.84
CA PHE A 10 1.70 5.97 -2.95
C PHE A 10 3.08 6.58 -3.21
N LEU A 11 4.11 5.75 -3.30
CA LEU A 11 5.46 6.23 -3.57
C LEU A 11 5.57 6.86 -4.96
N SER A 12 4.94 6.24 -5.95
CA SER A 12 4.85 6.76 -7.30
C SER A 12 4.18 8.14 -7.33
N ALA A 13 3.09 8.31 -6.60
CA ALA A 13 2.38 9.59 -6.52
C ALA A 13 3.25 10.70 -5.93
N CYS A 14 4.05 10.38 -4.91
CA CYS A 14 4.92 11.37 -4.26
C CYS A 14 5.90 12.03 -5.23
N VAL A 15 6.36 11.32 -6.25
CA VAL A 15 7.45 11.77 -7.14
C VAL A 15 7.01 11.95 -8.59
N THR A 16 5.74 11.77 -8.91
CA THR A 16 5.28 11.81 -10.29
C THR A 16 5.57 13.15 -10.97
N SER A 17 6.09 13.10 -12.20
CA SER A 17 6.29 14.26 -13.05
C SER A 17 5.08 14.56 -13.94
N ARG A 18 4.02 13.77 -13.84
CA ARG A 18 2.80 13.98 -14.61
C ARG A 18 2.09 15.26 -14.17
N THR A 19 1.42 15.91 -15.11
CA THR A 19 0.81 17.23 -14.90
C THR A 19 -0.71 17.24 -14.98
N SER A 20 -1.35 16.07 -15.11
CA SER A 20 -2.80 15.99 -15.04
C SER A 20 -3.30 16.46 -13.68
N SER A 21 -4.53 16.94 -13.60
CA SER A 21 -5.11 17.39 -12.33
C SER A 21 -5.10 16.30 -11.28
N ARG A 22 -5.38 15.07 -11.68
CA ARG A 22 -5.33 13.91 -10.77
C ARG A 22 -3.93 13.65 -10.24
N ALA A 23 -2.92 13.64 -11.11
CA ALA A 23 -1.53 13.37 -10.71
C ALA A 23 -1.03 14.45 -9.74
N VAL A 24 -1.33 15.72 -10.02
CA VAL A 24 -0.97 16.82 -9.14
C VAL A 24 -1.64 16.68 -7.78
N TYR A 25 -2.94 16.38 -7.76
CA TYR A 25 -3.69 16.17 -6.51
C TYR A 25 -3.10 15.03 -5.69
N GLU A 26 -2.88 13.87 -6.31
CA GLU A 26 -2.33 12.71 -5.62
C GLU A 26 -0.93 12.98 -5.06
N ARG A 27 -0.09 13.70 -5.81
CA ARG A 27 1.23 14.10 -5.33
C ARG A 27 1.15 15.02 -4.12
N GLU A 28 0.33 16.07 -4.20
CA GLU A 28 0.20 17.03 -3.12
C GLU A 28 -0.34 16.37 -1.84
N MET A 29 -1.34 15.52 -1.96
CA MET A 29 -1.91 14.82 -0.80
C MET A 29 -0.93 13.80 -0.21
N SER A 30 -0.21 13.09 -1.06
CA SER A 30 0.79 12.12 -0.62
C SER A 30 1.93 12.79 0.15
N LEU A 31 2.46 13.88 -0.39
CA LEU A 31 3.54 14.64 0.26
C LEU A 31 3.05 15.30 1.55
N ALA A 32 1.84 15.86 1.55
CA ALA A 32 1.27 16.47 2.76
C ALA A 32 1.13 15.44 3.88
N TRP A 33 0.65 14.23 3.55
CA TRP A 33 0.53 13.15 4.53
C TRP A 33 1.91 12.71 5.04
N LEU A 34 2.85 12.51 4.14
CA LEU A 34 4.20 12.05 4.48
C LEU A 34 4.93 13.05 5.39
N GLU A 35 4.79 14.34 5.12
CA GLU A 35 5.44 15.41 5.87
C GLU A 35 4.77 15.72 7.21
N SER A 36 3.53 15.31 7.40
CA SER A 36 2.78 15.52 8.64
C SER A 36 2.59 14.22 9.42
N GLU A 37 1.56 13.45 9.12
CA GLU A 37 1.22 12.22 9.85
C GLU A 37 2.29 11.14 9.70
N GLY A 38 2.92 11.04 8.54
CA GLY A 38 3.99 10.07 8.29
C GLY A 38 5.16 10.20 9.26
N THR A 39 5.44 11.39 9.77
CA THR A 39 6.57 11.62 10.68
C THR A 39 6.40 10.95 12.05
N VAL A 40 5.17 10.63 12.42
CA VAL A 40 4.87 10.00 13.72
C VAL A 40 4.43 8.54 13.58
N CYS A 41 4.56 7.98 12.37
CA CYS A 41 4.21 6.60 12.06
C CYS A 41 5.46 5.74 11.85
N ASP A 42 5.29 4.44 12.03
CA ASP A 42 6.31 3.43 11.65
C ASP A 42 6.05 3.06 10.19
N LEU A 43 6.85 3.62 9.27
CA LEU A 43 6.69 3.45 7.83
C LEU A 43 7.62 2.38 7.30
N PHE A 44 7.12 1.52 6.41
CA PHE A 44 7.93 0.49 5.79
C PHE A 44 7.35 0.06 4.45
N ILE A 45 8.16 -0.64 3.66
CA ILE A 45 7.80 -1.22 2.37
C ILE A 45 8.20 -2.70 2.36
N ALA A 46 7.82 -3.41 1.32
CA ALA A 46 8.25 -4.79 1.09
C ALA A 46 8.81 -4.95 -0.32
N ASP A 47 9.46 -6.08 -0.58
CA ASP A 47 10.10 -6.38 -1.86
C ASP A 47 9.25 -6.09 -3.10
N PRO A 48 7.94 -6.42 -3.14
CA PRO A 48 7.14 -6.15 -4.33
C PRO A 48 7.10 -4.68 -4.74
N VAL A 49 7.20 -3.77 -3.78
CA VAL A 49 7.26 -2.33 -4.07
C VAL A 49 8.50 -2.01 -4.89
N ILE A 50 9.66 -2.51 -4.47
CA ILE A 50 10.92 -2.28 -5.19
C ILE A 50 10.88 -2.91 -6.57
N ALA A 51 10.35 -4.13 -6.70
CA ALA A 51 10.24 -4.82 -7.98
C ALA A 51 9.37 -4.02 -8.97
N GLU A 52 8.23 -3.52 -8.51
CA GLU A 52 7.33 -2.73 -9.35
C GLU A 52 7.94 -1.38 -9.75
N LEU A 53 8.58 -0.69 -8.81
CA LEU A 53 9.25 0.60 -9.09
C LEU A 53 10.46 0.45 -9.99
N SER A 54 11.07 -0.74 -10.04
CA SER A 54 12.24 -1.02 -10.86
C SER A 54 11.90 -1.40 -12.31
N ALA A 55 10.61 -1.53 -12.65
CA ALA A 55 10.19 -1.88 -14.01
C ALA A 55 10.69 -0.83 -15.02
N PRO A 56 11.27 -1.27 -16.17
CA PRO A 56 11.88 -0.34 -17.13
C PRO A 56 10.93 0.72 -17.68
N GLU A 57 9.65 0.38 -17.79
CA GLU A 57 8.61 1.28 -18.30
C GLU A 57 8.11 2.28 -17.25
N PHE A 58 8.57 2.19 -16.02
CA PHE A 58 8.11 3.07 -14.95
C PHE A 58 8.70 4.48 -15.15
N ARG A 59 7.82 5.48 -15.34
CA ARG A 59 8.20 6.82 -15.79
C ARG A 59 9.21 7.53 -14.90
N ASP A 60 8.95 7.58 -13.59
CA ASP A 60 9.78 8.31 -12.63
C ASP A 60 10.57 7.35 -11.73
N ARG A 61 11.07 6.27 -12.33
CA ARG A 61 11.70 5.16 -11.64
C ARG A 61 12.81 5.59 -10.68
N ASN A 62 13.74 6.41 -11.14
CA ASN A 62 14.88 6.79 -10.30
C ASN A 62 14.45 7.58 -9.07
N SER A 63 13.55 8.55 -9.25
CA SER A 63 13.03 9.34 -8.13
C SER A 63 12.23 8.50 -7.15
N ALA A 64 11.45 7.55 -7.66
CA ALA A 64 10.66 6.65 -6.82
C ALA A 64 11.54 5.69 -6.01
N LEU A 65 12.59 5.13 -6.62
CA LEU A 65 13.53 4.26 -5.94
C LEU A 65 14.36 5.02 -4.90
N GLU A 66 14.71 6.26 -5.18
CA GLU A 66 15.39 7.13 -4.22
C GLU A 66 14.53 7.38 -2.98
N LEU A 67 13.26 7.65 -3.18
CA LEU A 67 12.31 7.81 -2.07
C LEU A 67 12.14 6.50 -1.30
N ALA A 68 11.95 5.39 -2.00
CA ALA A 68 11.75 4.07 -1.40
C ALA A 68 12.94 3.66 -0.51
N ALA A 69 14.16 4.05 -0.90
CA ALA A 69 15.37 3.73 -0.15
C ALA A 69 15.41 4.36 1.25
N LYS A 70 14.56 5.33 1.53
CA LYS A 70 14.47 5.97 2.85
C LYS A 70 13.69 5.15 3.88
N PHE A 71 13.00 4.10 3.44
CA PHE A 71 12.15 3.29 4.31
C PHE A 71 12.72 1.89 4.50
N PRO A 72 12.54 1.28 5.70
CA PRO A 72 12.87 -0.12 5.89
C PRO A 72 12.12 -0.99 4.89
N MET A 73 12.82 -1.97 4.32
CA MET A 73 12.25 -2.91 3.36
C MET A 73 12.21 -4.32 3.96
N GLU A 74 11.03 -4.91 3.99
CA GLU A 74 10.83 -6.26 4.47
C GLU A 74 10.83 -7.26 3.32
N PRO A 75 11.55 -8.38 3.44
CA PRO A 75 11.53 -9.42 2.41
C PRO A 75 10.21 -10.17 2.39
N ILE A 76 9.88 -10.77 1.24
CA ILE A 76 8.71 -11.64 1.13
C ILE A 76 9.04 -13.00 1.72
N THR A 77 8.13 -13.51 2.53
CA THR A 77 8.23 -14.82 3.16
C THR A 77 7.28 -15.81 2.50
N VAL A 78 7.51 -17.11 2.76
CA VAL A 78 6.60 -18.17 2.30
C VAL A 78 5.19 -17.96 2.87
N ALA A 79 5.10 -17.52 4.12
CA ALA A 79 3.80 -17.25 4.75
C ALA A 79 3.01 -16.17 4.01
N MET A 80 3.69 -15.12 3.53
CA MET A 80 3.05 -14.06 2.74
C MET A 80 2.55 -14.59 1.40
N GLU A 81 3.37 -15.39 0.71
CA GLU A 81 2.97 -16.00 -0.56
C GLU A 81 1.77 -16.93 -0.39
N THR A 82 1.78 -17.74 0.65
CA THR A 82 0.68 -18.67 0.96
C THR A 82 -0.60 -17.90 1.24
N PHE A 83 -0.52 -16.84 2.03
CA PHE A 83 -1.70 -16.03 2.36
C PHE A 83 -2.20 -15.25 1.15
N ALA A 84 -1.31 -14.76 0.28
CA ALA A 84 -1.70 -14.12 -0.97
C ALA A 84 -2.50 -15.08 -1.87
N GLY A 85 -2.08 -16.34 -1.95
CA GLY A 85 -2.82 -17.38 -2.67
C GLY A 85 -4.20 -17.61 -2.09
N LEU A 86 -4.32 -17.62 -0.77
CA LEU A 86 -5.61 -17.75 -0.08
C LEU A 86 -6.54 -16.57 -0.37
N LEU A 87 -6.01 -15.35 -0.34
CA LEU A 87 -6.80 -14.14 -0.67
C LEU A 87 -7.36 -14.21 -2.09
N ALA A 88 -6.57 -14.71 -3.03
CA ALA A 88 -7.02 -14.90 -4.41
C ALA A 88 -8.09 -15.99 -4.50
N GLN A 89 -7.91 -17.13 -3.81
CA GLN A 89 -8.88 -18.22 -3.78
C GLN A 89 -10.22 -17.81 -3.17
N CYS A 90 -10.19 -16.94 -2.17
CA CYS A 90 -11.41 -16.44 -1.50
C CYS A 90 -12.06 -15.27 -2.26
N PHE A 91 -11.54 -14.92 -3.43
CA PHE A 91 -12.03 -13.80 -4.26
C PHE A 91 -11.99 -12.44 -3.56
N VAL A 92 -11.16 -12.31 -2.54
CA VAL A 92 -10.88 -11.01 -1.91
C VAL A 92 -10.11 -10.13 -2.88
N MET A 93 -9.16 -10.76 -3.60
CA MET A 93 -8.33 -10.12 -4.62
C MET A 93 -8.51 -10.85 -5.95
N PRO A 94 -8.38 -10.15 -7.09
CA PRO A 94 -8.41 -10.81 -8.40
C PRO A 94 -7.26 -11.80 -8.54
N GLN A 95 -7.55 -12.98 -9.10
CA GLN A 95 -6.58 -14.07 -9.24
C GLN A 95 -5.42 -13.74 -10.20
N ASP A 96 -5.68 -12.89 -11.17
CA ASP A 96 -4.70 -12.46 -12.19
C ASP A 96 -3.84 -11.29 -11.74
N LEU A 97 -4.12 -10.69 -10.58
CA LEU A 97 -3.37 -9.57 -10.02
C LEU A 97 -2.60 -10.00 -8.77
N GLN A 98 -1.63 -10.89 -8.98
CA GLN A 98 -0.83 -11.46 -7.89
C GLN A 98 -0.09 -10.41 -7.07
N GLY A 99 0.31 -9.30 -7.71
CA GLY A 99 0.99 -8.22 -7.02
C GLY A 99 0.14 -7.59 -5.92
N ASP A 100 -1.13 -7.32 -6.22
CA ASP A 100 -2.05 -6.72 -5.25
C ASP A 100 -2.30 -7.64 -4.05
N ALA A 101 -2.53 -8.93 -4.30
CA ALA A 101 -2.70 -9.91 -3.24
C ALA A 101 -1.46 -10.02 -2.37
N LEU A 102 -0.27 -9.94 -2.95
CA LEU A 102 0.98 -10.04 -2.23
C LEU A 102 1.21 -8.81 -1.34
N HIS A 103 0.87 -7.60 -1.80
CA HIS A 103 0.93 -6.39 -0.98
C HIS A 103 0.02 -6.52 0.25
N VAL A 104 -1.22 -6.97 0.04
CA VAL A 104 -2.17 -7.16 1.15
C VAL A 104 -1.66 -8.22 2.12
N ALA A 105 -1.21 -9.36 1.62
CA ALA A 105 -0.67 -10.43 2.45
C ALA A 105 0.54 -9.97 3.27
N ALA A 106 1.45 -9.24 2.66
CA ALA A 106 2.61 -8.69 3.37
C ALA A 106 2.18 -7.73 4.48
N ALA A 107 1.25 -6.83 4.17
CA ALA A 107 0.73 -5.88 5.16
C ALA A 107 0.07 -6.59 6.34
N VAL A 108 -0.69 -7.65 6.09
CA VAL A 108 -1.35 -8.44 7.14
C VAL A 108 -0.32 -9.14 8.03
N ILE A 109 0.60 -9.88 7.43
CA ILE A 109 1.57 -10.69 8.18
C ILE A 109 2.56 -9.80 8.95
N LEU A 110 2.92 -8.66 8.40
CA LEU A 110 3.78 -7.68 9.07
C LEU A 110 3.03 -6.83 10.10
N LYS A 111 1.76 -7.13 10.34
CA LYS A 111 0.92 -6.48 11.36
C LYS A 111 0.80 -4.97 11.16
N SER A 112 0.55 -4.57 9.92
CA SER A 112 0.29 -3.17 9.61
C SER A 112 -1.07 -2.74 10.13
N ASP A 113 -1.16 -1.53 10.63
CA ASP A 113 -2.44 -0.91 10.97
C ASP A 113 -3.11 -0.37 9.72
N ILE A 114 -2.29 0.17 8.81
CA ILE A 114 -2.76 0.80 7.57
C ILE A 114 -1.92 0.30 6.39
N LEU A 115 -2.59 0.01 5.29
CA LEU A 115 -1.99 -0.13 3.96
C LEU A 115 -2.37 1.12 3.18
N LEU A 116 -1.38 1.94 2.85
CA LEU A 116 -1.57 3.25 2.21
C LEU A 116 -1.38 3.13 0.70
N THR A 117 -2.43 3.46 -0.06
CA THR A 117 -2.46 3.22 -1.51
C THR A 117 -3.40 4.20 -2.23
N TRP A 118 -3.08 4.47 -3.50
CA TRP A 118 -4.00 5.18 -4.40
C TRP A 118 -4.80 4.21 -5.29
N ASN A 119 -4.54 2.92 -5.19
CA ASN A 119 -5.24 1.91 -5.98
C ASN A 119 -6.62 1.62 -5.39
N VAL A 120 -7.59 2.49 -5.72
CA VAL A 120 -8.95 2.40 -5.16
C VAL A 120 -9.77 1.26 -5.74
N LYS A 121 -9.44 0.82 -6.96
CA LYS A 121 -10.22 -0.22 -7.64
C LYS A 121 -9.97 -1.60 -7.05
N HIS A 122 -8.70 -1.92 -6.77
CA HIS A 122 -8.30 -3.26 -6.35
C HIS A 122 -7.96 -3.36 -4.86
N LEU A 123 -7.39 -2.31 -4.28
CA LEU A 123 -6.92 -2.34 -2.89
C LEU A 123 -7.82 -1.54 -1.95
N ALA A 124 -8.04 -0.25 -2.22
CA ALA A 124 -8.81 0.62 -1.33
C ALA A 124 -10.32 0.59 -1.62
N ASN A 125 -10.86 -0.54 -2.07
CA ASN A 125 -12.28 -0.72 -2.33
C ASN A 125 -13.01 -1.02 -1.02
N GLN A 126 -13.84 -0.08 -0.57
CA GLN A 126 -14.57 -0.20 0.70
C GLN A 126 -15.48 -1.41 0.75
N ASN A 127 -15.98 -1.87 -0.39
CA ASN A 127 -16.88 -3.05 -0.47
C ASN A 127 -16.13 -4.35 -0.18
N LYS A 128 -14.81 -4.38 -0.35
CA LYS A 128 -13.98 -5.56 -0.11
C LYS A 128 -13.42 -5.61 1.31
N GLN A 129 -13.43 -4.50 2.04
CA GLN A 129 -12.83 -4.44 3.38
C GLN A 129 -13.50 -5.41 4.38
N PRO A 130 -14.84 -5.53 4.45
CA PRO A 130 -15.46 -6.51 5.33
C PRO A 130 -15.09 -7.95 4.99
N HIS A 131 -14.97 -8.29 3.69
CA HIS A 131 -14.58 -9.63 3.25
C HIS A 131 -13.13 -9.93 3.65
N LEU A 132 -12.22 -8.98 3.42
CA LEU A 132 -10.83 -9.12 3.85
C LEU A 132 -10.75 -9.33 5.36
N ARG A 133 -11.51 -8.56 6.13
CA ARG A 133 -11.54 -8.68 7.58
C ARG A 133 -11.99 -10.08 8.03
N ALA A 134 -13.03 -10.62 7.39
CA ALA A 134 -13.53 -11.95 7.69
C ALA A 134 -12.48 -13.03 7.40
N VAL A 135 -11.83 -12.98 6.26
CA VAL A 135 -10.78 -13.94 5.89
C VAL A 135 -9.59 -13.85 6.84
N CYS A 136 -9.18 -12.66 7.23
CA CYS A 136 -8.10 -12.46 8.19
C CYS A 136 -8.45 -13.08 9.55
N ILE A 137 -9.64 -12.81 10.07
CA ILE A 137 -10.10 -13.35 11.36
C ILE A 137 -10.10 -14.88 11.33
N GLU A 138 -10.61 -15.50 10.28
CA GLU A 138 -10.62 -16.95 10.12
C GLU A 138 -9.22 -17.57 10.17
N ASN A 139 -8.21 -16.81 9.79
CA ASN A 139 -6.83 -17.28 9.74
C ASN A 139 -5.95 -16.74 10.88
N GLY A 140 -6.56 -16.13 11.89
CA GLY A 140 -5.86 -15.65 13.07
C GLY A 140 -5.13 -14.33 12.88
N PHE A 141 -5.50 -13.55 11.88
CA PHE A 141 -4.89 -12.25 11.57
C PHE A 141 -5.85 -11.09 11.79
N VAL A 142 -5.29 -9.90 11.93
CA VAL A 142 -6.03 -8.63 11.96
C VAL A 142 -5.81 -7.92 10.64
N ALA A 143 -6.91 -7.60 9.95
CA ALA A 143 -6.82 -6.90 8.66
C ALA A 143 -6.36 -5.45 8.87
N PRO A 144 -5.42 -4.96 8.05
CA PRO A 144 -5.10 -3.53 8.03
C PRO A 144 -6.26 -2.74 7.42
N ARG A 145 -6.36 -1.47 7.78
CA ARG A 145 -7.23 -0.56 7.05
C ARG A 145 -6.52 -0.20 5.75
N ILE A 146 -7.17 -0.44 4.61
CA ILE A 146 -6.64 -0.07 3.30
C ILE A 146 -7.29 1.26 2.91
N THR A 147 -6.48 2.32 2.76
CA THR A 147 -7.01 3.66 2.54
C THR A 147 -6.03 4.55 1.79
N ARG A 148 -6.49 5.74 1.43
CA ARG A 148 -5.73 6.75 0.70
C ARG A 148 -5.21 7.83 1.66
N PRO A 149 -4.11 8.51 1.30
CA PRO A 149 -3.57 9.56 2.16
C PRO A 149 -4.51 10.76 2.31
N ASP A 150 -5.27 11.13 1.28
CA ASP A 150 -6.21 12.24 1.36
C ASP A 150 -7.34 11.97 2.35
N ILE A 151 -7.80 10.72 2.45
CA ILE A 151 -8.83 10.33 3.42
C ILE A 151 -8.30 10.46 4.85
N LEU A 152 -7.06 10.01 5.08
CA LEU A 152 -6.45 10.13 6.40
C LEU A 152 -6.26 11.59 6.83
N LEU A 153 -5.82 12.45 5.90
CA LEU A 153 -5.67 13.88 6.16
C LEU A 153 -7.01 14.52 6.52
N GLU A 154 -8.07 14.20 5.78
CA GLU A 154 -9.42 14.72 6.03
C GLU A 154 -9.94 14.32 7.41
N GLU A 155 -9.72 13.08 7.83
CA GLU A 155 -10.16 12.57 9.13
C GLU A 155 -9.47 13.27 10.31
N ASN A 156 -8.26 13.78 10.10
CA ASN A 156 -7.47 14.43 11.13
C ASN A 156 -7.57 15.98 11.11
N GLU A 157 -8.39 16.52 10.23
CA GLU A 157 -8.70 17.95 10.26
C GLU A 157 -9.59 18.26 11.48
N PRO A 158 -9.27 19.33 12.24
CA PRO A 158 -10.07 19.73 13.40
C PRO A 158 -11.46 20.25 13.03
#